data_20151c479772af7161fc509234697b48
#
_entry.id   20151c479772af7161fc509234697b48
#
_cell.length_a   1.000
_cell.length_b   1.000
_cell.length_c   1.000
_cell.angle_alpha   90.00
_cell.angle_beta   90.00
_cell.angle_gamma   90.00
#
_symmetry.space_group_name_H-M   'P 1'
#
loop_
_entity.id
_entity.type
_entity.pdbx_description
1 polymer ?
#
loop_
_entity_poly.entity_id
_entity_poly.type
_entity_poly.pdbx_seq_one_letter_code
_entity_poly.pdbx_strand_id
1 'polypeptide(L)'
;EIAFALEEKSEHPLAKAVVDYVKAHENFDVNVRTTDFQILPGNGLEGKIDGKKVVGGSFSYIEGIVNVTGEVRNAYVKYAEEGKTPLFFAMDGKLLGMIAVADVIKEDSAQAIKQLENMGIHVVMLTGDNEKTANAIGKQAGVDEVIAGVLPNEKEAVIRALKEKGKVAMVGDGINDA
;
A
#
# COMPACT_ATOMS: atom_id res chain seq x y z
N GLU A 1 13.07 -13.64 2.39
CA GLU A 1 13.94 -13.93 1.22
C GLU A 1 13.13 -13.84 -0.08
N ILE A 2 12.09 -14.67 -0.29
CA ILE A 2 11.26 -14.69 -1.52
C ILE A 2 10.63 -13.33 -1.79
N ALA A 3 10.00 -12.71 -0.78
CA ALA A 3 9.43 -11.37 -0.89
C ALA A 3 10.49 -10.34 -1.29
N PHE A 4 11.68 -10.40 -0.69
CA PHE A 4 12.82 -9.54 -1.05
C PHE A 4 13.21 -9.71 -2.52
N ALA A 5 13.43 -10.96 -2.96
CA ALA A 5 13.87 -11.24 -4.33
C ALA A 5 12.84 -10.79 -5.40
N LEU A 6 11.55 -10.76 -5.05
CA LEU A 6 10.50 -10.27 -5.93
C LEU A 6 10.40 -8.74 -5.90
N GLU A 7 10.42 -8.14 -4.69
CA GLU A 7 10.23 -6.70 -4.50
C GLU A 7 11.48 -5.88 -4.85
N GLU A 8 12.70 -6.47 -4.81
CA GLU A 8 13.95 -5.77 -5.16
C GLU A 8 13.91 -5.16 -6.58
N LYS A 9 13.07 -5.70 -7.46
CA LYS A 9 12.91 -5.22 -8.84
C LYS A 9 11.77 -4.22 -9.02
N SER A 10 11.04 -3.91 -7.95
CA SER A 10 9.91 -2.99 -7.97
C SER A 10 10.34 -1.60 -7.47
N GLU A 11 9.87 -0.57 -8.14
CA GLU A 11 10.07 0.83 -7.73
C GLU A 11 8.96 1.33 -6.77
N HIS A 12 8.02 0.45 -6.41
CA HIS A 12 6.91 0.83 -5.55
C HIS A 12 7.37 1.16 -4.12
N PRO A 13 6.85 2.20 -3.45
CA PRO A 13 7.24 2.55 -2.07
C PRO A 13 7.12 1.39 -1.07
N LEU A 14 6.07 0.56 -1.19
CA LEU A 14 5.90 -0.62 -0.33
C LEU A 14 6.99 -1.66 -0.56
N ALA A 15 7.43 -1.84 -1.81
CA ALA A 15 8.54 -2.73 -2.15
C ALA A 15 9.83 -2.28 -1.47
N LYS A 16 10.11 -0.98 -1.50
CA LYS A 16 11.27 -0.40 -0.82
C LYS A 16 11.26 -0.71 0.68
N ALA A 17 10.11 -0.59 1.35
CA ALA A 17 10.00 -0.92 2.78
C ALA A 17 10.34 -2.38 3.08
N VAL A 18 9.90 -3.33 2.23
CA VAL A 18 10.26 -4.76 2.34
C VAL A 18 11.76 -4.97 2.15
N VAL A 19 12.34 -4.35 1.12
CA VAL A 19 13.76 -4.46 0.78
C VAL A 19 14.63 -3.87 1.89
N ASP A 20 14.32 -2.69 2.39
CA ASP A 20 15.06 -2.02 3.44
C ASP A 20 15.01 -2.82 4.76
N TYR A 21 13.84 -3.38 5.09
CA TYR A 21 13.70 -4.26 6.26
C TYR A 21 14.62 -5.49 6.17
N VAL A 22 14.64 -6.18 5.03
CA VAL A 22 15.47 -7.38 4.86
C VAL A 22 16.96 -7.03 4.90
N LYS A 23 17.37 -5.93 4.26
CA LYS A 23 18.79 -5.48 4.28
C LYS A 23 19.29 -5.07 5.67
N ALA A 24 18.38 -4.58 6.52
CA ALA A 24 18.71 -4.22 7.91
C ALA A 24 18.88 -5.43 8.84
N HIS A 25 18.48 -6.63 8.39
CA HIS A 25 18.52 -7.85 9.20
C HIS A 25 19.44 -8.89 8.55
N GLU A 26 20.58 -9.18 9.20
CA GLU A 26 21.64 -10.06 8.67
C GLU A 26 21.24 -11.55 8.53
N ASN A 27 20.05 -11.94 9.01
CA ASN A 27 19.59 -13.32 9.05
C ASN A 27 18.91 -13.81 7.75
N PHE A 28 18.84 -12.97 6.72
CA PHE A 28 18.17 -13.30 5.45
C PHE A 28 19.18 -13.48 4.32
N ASP A 29 18.99 -14.53 3.50
CA ASP A 29 19.75 -14.69 2.27
C ASP A 29 19.25 -13.70 1.21
N VAL A 30 20.08 -12.73 0.87
CA VAL A 30 19.84 -11.72 -0.16
C VAL A 30 20.35 -12.12 -1.56
N ASN A 31 20.86 -13.34 -1.72
CA ASN A 31 21.36 -13.84 -3.00
C ASN A 31 20.28 -14.51 -3.86
N VAL A 32 19.09 -14.75 -3.31
CA VAL A 32 17.94 -15.27 -4.05
C VAL A 32 17.58 -14.30 -5.18
N ARG A 33 17.46 -14.81 -6.39
CA ARG A 33 17.20 -13.99 -7.59
C ARG A 33 15.91 -14.38 -8.28
N THR A 34 15.16 -13.37 -8.70
CA THR A 34 13.96 -13.54 -9.51
C THR A 34 14.30 -13.41 -11.00
N THR A 35 13.87 -14.37 -11.80
CA THR A 35 13.85 -14.34 -13.27
C THR A 35 12.42 -14.12 -13.78
N ASP A 36 12.26 -13.82 -15.08
CA ASP A 36 10.94 -13.61 -15.72
C ASP A 36 10.03 -12.64 -14.95
N PHE A 37 10.63 -11.58 -14.36
CA PHE A 37 9.91 -10.60 -13.55
C PHE A 37 8.94 -9.76 -14.40
N GLN A 38 7.72 -9.61 -13.89
CA GLN A 38 6.68 -8.78 -14.50
C GLN A 38 5.90 -8.02 -13.42
N ILE A 39 5.55 -6.78 -13.72
CA ILE A 39 4.60 -6.00 -12.94
C ILE A 39 3.21 -6.28 -13.49
N LEU A 40 2.27 -6.60 -12.63
CA LEU A 40 0.85 -6.82 -12.96
C LEU A 40 0.06 -5.59 -12.51
N PRO A 41 -0.26 -4.64 -13.42
CA PRO A 41 -0.88 -3.37 -13.04
C PRO A 41 -2.15 -3.58 -12.21
N GLY A 42 -2.21 -2.95 -11.02
CA GLY A 42 -3.34 -3.05 -10.09
C GLY A 42 -3.41 -4.36 -9.28
N ASN A 43 -2.57 -5.36 -9.58
CA ASN A 43 -2.61 -6.67 -8.92
C ASN A 43 -1.36 -6.93 -8.06
N GLY A 44 -0.18 -6.65 -8.59
CA GLY A 44 1.08 -6.92 -7.90
C GLY A 44 2.23 -7.26 -8.85
N LEU A 45 3.00 -8.28 -8.48
CA LEU A 45 4.23 -8.69 -9.13
C LEU A 45 4.23 -10.19 -9.38
N GLU A 46 4.88 -10.65 -10.44
CA GLU A 46 5.18 -12.07 -10.63
C GLU A 46 6.59 -12.29 -11.16
N GLY A 47 7.09 -13.49 -10.97
CA GLY A 47 8.39 -13.93 -11.48
C GLY A 47 8.66 -15.41 -11.20
N LYS A 48 9.91 -15.84 -11.36
CA LYS A 48 10.34 -17.19 -11.04
C LYS A 48 11.56 -17.16 -10.12
N ILE A 49 11.58 -18.03 -9.14
CA ILE A 49 12.72 -18.31 -8.26
C ILE A 49 12.96 -19.82 -8.33
N ASP A 50 14.17 -20.23 -8.72
CA ASP A 50 14.54 -21.66 -8.94
C ASP A 50 13.53 -22.42 -9.81
N GLY A 51 13.05 -21.77 -10.88
CA GLY A 51 12.08 -22.33 -11.82
C GLY A 51 10.64 -22.37 -11.31
N LYS A 52 10.36 -22.00 -10.05
CA LYS A 52 9.03 -21.97 -9.46
C LYS A 52 8.38 -20.61 -9.67
N LYS A 53 7.09 -20.60 -10.01
CA LYS A 53 6.34 -19.36 -10.17
C LYS A 53 6.11 -18.71 -8.80
N VAL A 54 6.50 -17.44 -8.66
CA VAL A 54 6.29 -16.62 -7.45
C VAL A 54 5.42 -15.45 -7.81
N VAL A 55 4.48 -15.11 -6.94
CA VAL A 55 3.62 -13.94 -7.07
C VAL A 55 3.58 -13.18 -5.74
N GLY A 56 3.55 -11.86 -5.84
CA GLY A 56 3.34 -10.95 -4.71
C GLY A 56 2.27 -9.93 -5.05
N GLY A 57 1.40 -9.57 -4.12
CA GLY A 57 0.39 -8.58 -4.41
C GLY A 57 -0.69 -8.38 -3.35
N SER A 58 -1.75 -7.70 -3.76
CA SER A 58 -2.90 -7.38 -2.93
C SER A 58 -3.69 -8.63 -2.49
N PHE A 59 -4.46 -8.50 -1.41
CA PHE A 59 -5.32 -9.58 -0.94
C PHE A 59 -6.29 -10.07 -2.03
N SER A 60 -6.97 -9.13 -2.73
CA SER A 60 -7.95 -9.46 -3.78
C SER A 60 -7.34 -10.23 -4.94
N TYR A 61 -6.10 -9.93 -5.33
CA TYR A 61 -5.40 -10.67 -6.37
C TYR A 61 -5.02 -12.07 -5.90
N ILE A 62 -4.42 -12.17 -4.72
CA ILE A 62 -3.91 -13.44 -4.20
C ILE A 62 -5.05 -14.43 -3.86
N GLU A 63 -6.17 -13.97 -3.29
CA GLU A 63 -7.31 -14.87 -3.01
C GLU A 63 -7.96 -15.43 -4.27
N GLY A 64 -7.79 -14.78 -5.42
CA GLY A 64 -8.24 -15.29 -6.72
C GLY A 64 -7.39 -16.41 -7.30
N ILE A 65 -6.17 -16.61 -6.82
CA ILE A 65 -5.21 -17.56 -7.39
C ILE A 65 -4.71 -18.63 -6.41
N VAL A 66 -4.88 -18.42 -5.10
CA VAL A 66 -4.52 -19.40 -4.06
C VAL A 66 -5.61 -19.50 -3.01
N ASN A 67 -5.67 -20.67 -2.33
CA ASN A 67 -6.59 -20.83 -1.21
C ASN A 67 -6.06 -20.07 0.03
N VAL A 68 -6.82 -19.09 0.49
CA VAL A 68 -6.51 -18.29 1.69
C VAL A 68 -7.35 -18.79 2.86
N THR A 69 -6.70 -19.24 3.93
CA THR A 69 -7.38 -19.73 5.13
C THR A 69 -8.10 -18.61 5.89
N GLY A 70 -9.09 -18.98 6.73
CA GLY A 70 -9.81 -18.03 7.57
C GLY A 70 -8.88 -17.27 8.53
N GLU A 71 -7.84 -17.93 9.05
CA GLU A 71 -6.85 -17.28 9.94
C GLU A 71 -6.09 -16.16 9.23
N VAL A 72 -5.64 -16.40 7.99
CA VAL A 72 -4.94 -15.39 7.19
C VAL A 72 -5.88 -14.24 6.82
N ARG A 73 -7.15 -14.54 6.49
CA ARG A 73 -8.17 -13.53 6.23
C ARG A 73 -8.42 -12.63 7.46
N ASN A 74 -8.51 -13.23 8.64
CA ASN A 74 -8.69 -12.48 9.89
C ASN A 74 -7.45 -11.60 10.19
N ALA A 75 -6.25 -12.12 9.96
CA ALA A 75 -5.02 -11.35 10.12
C ALA A 75 -4.96 -10.16 9.13
N TYR A 76 -5.37 -10.37 7.87
CA TYR A 76 -5.51 -9.31 6.88
C TYR A 76 -6.42 -8.19 7.39
N VAL A 77 -7.64 -8.54 7.83
CA VAL A 77 -8.60 -7.56 8.34
C VAL A 77 -8.02 -6.78 9.51
N LYS A 78 -7.42 -7.48 10.48
CA LYS A 78 -6.78 -6.87 11.65
C LYS A 78 -5.70 -5.86 11.25
N TYR A 79 -4.76 -6.24 10.40
CA TYR A 79 -3.67 -5.34 10.02
C TYR A 79 -4.14 -4.16 9.16
N ALA A 80 -5.14 -4.37 8.29
CA ALA A 80 -5.75 -3.27 7.55
C ALA A 80 -6.47 -2.27 8.48
N GLU A 81 -7.16 -2.75 9.52
CA GLU A 81 -7.79 -1.91 10.55
C GLU A 81 -6.77 -1.15 11.43
N GLU A 82 -5.53 -1.68 11.53
CA GLU A 82 -4.41 -0.98 12.17
C GLU A 82 -3.71 0.05 11.24
N GLY A 83 -4.23 0.29 10.03
CA GLY A 83 -3.65 1.22 9.06
C GLY A 83 -2.42 0.68 8.32
N LYS A 84 -2.23 -0.64 8.33
CA LYS A 84 -1.14 -1.28 7.60
C LYS A 84 -1.62 -1.76 6.23
N THR A 85 -0.72 -1.84 5.27
CA THR A 85 -0.96 -2.43 3.95
C THR A 85 -0.38 -3.84 3.89
N PRO A 86 -1.21 -4.90 3.95
CA PRO A 86 -0.75 -6.27 3.84
C PRO A 86 -0.44 -6.65 2.39
N LEU A 87 0.80 -7.11 2.17
CA LEU A 87 1.28 -7.70 0.92
C LEU A 87 1.35 -9.22 1.08
N PHE A 88 0.80 -9.95 0.14
CA PHE A 88 0.75 -11.41 0.16
C PHE A 88 1.72 -12.00 -0.85
N PHE A 89 2.33 -13.12 -0.49
CA PHE A 89 3.28 -13.83 -1.36
C PHE A 89 2.89 -15.29 -1.48
N ALA A 90 2.94 -15.81 -2.69
CA ALA A 90 2.65 -17.21 -2.99
C ALA A 90 3.66 -17.79 -3.96
N MET A 91 3.87 -19.11 -3.90
CA MET A 91 4.75 -19.87 -4.79
C MET A 91 4.03 -21.13 -5.26
N ASP A 92 4.04 -21.38 -6.58
CA ASP A 92 3.40 -22.55 -7.21
C ASP A 92 1.97 -22.80 -6.70
N GLY A 93 1.16 -21.74 -6.60
CA GLY A 93 -0.24 -21.83 -6.16
C GLY A 93 -0.44 -22.05 -4.65
N LYS A 94 0.62 -21.95 -3.84
CA LYS A 94 0.53 -22.05 -2.38
C LYS A 94 0.89 -20.73 -1.73
N LEU A 95 0.05 -20.27 -0.80
CA LEU A 95 0.35 -19.10 0.02
C LEU A 95 1.57 -19.37 0.89
N LEU A 96 2.56 -18.50 0.82
CA LEU A 96 3.75 -18.51 1.68
C LEU A 96 3.53 -17.69 2.96
N GLY A 97 2.84 -16.55 2.84
CA GLY A 97 2.60 -15.67 3.96
C GLY A 97 2.21 -14.25 3.53
N MET A 98 2.21 -13.39 4.52
CA MET A 98 1.84 -11.98 4.40
C MET A 98 2.87 -11.12 5.13
N ILE A 99 3.21 -9.98 4.54
CA ILE A 99 4.01 -8.90 5.16
C ILE A 99 3.11 -7.68 5.27
N ALA A 100 2.89 -7.18 6.49
CA ALA A 100 2.14 -5.96 6.71
C ALA A 100 3.09 -4.76 6.75
N VAL A 101 3.04 -3.92 5.73
CA VAL A 101 3.81 -2.68 5.65
C VAL A 101 2.99 -1.57 6.32
N ALA A 102 3.62 -0.84 7.24
CA ALA A 102 3.01 0.33 7.87
C ALA A 102 3.62 1.60 7.27
N ASP A 103 2.78 2.48 6.78
CA ASP A 103 3.18 3.85 6.51
C ASP A 103 3.18 4.60 7.83
N VAL A 104 4.31 5.21 8.17
CA VAL A 104 4.43 5.99 9.41
C VAL A 104 3.98 7.41 9.10
N ILE A 105 2.84 7.82 9.66
CA ILE A 105 2.45 9.22 9.63
C ILE A 105 3.55 10.03 10.30
N LYS A 106 4.03 11.09 9.63
CA LYS A 106 5.02 11.99 10.21
C LYS A 106 4.46 12.60 11.51
N GLU A 107 5.32 12.71 12.52
CA GLU A 107 4.92 13.18 13.86
C GLU A 107 4.23 14.56 13.84
N ASP A 108 4.59 15.42 12.88
CA ASP A 108 4.03 16.76 12.72
C ASP A 108 2.72 16.79 11.90
N SER A 109 2.36 15.71 11.22
CA SER A 109 1.18 15.69 10.32
C SER A 109 -0.12 16.01 11.06
N ALA A 110 -0.38 15.37 12.18
CA ALA A 110 -1.60 15.61 12.96
C ALA A 110 -1.66 17.06 13.47
N GLN A 111 -0.51 17.64 13.86
CA GLN A 111 -0.43 19.04 14.29
C GLN A 111 -0.69 19.99 13.13
N ALA A 112 -0.12 19.73 11.94
CA ALA A 112 -0.34 20.52 10.74
C ALA A 112 -1.81 20.52 10.31
N ILE A 113 -2.44 19.34 10.32
CA ILE A 113 -3.87 19.18 10.00
C ILE A 113 -4.72 19.99 11.00
N LYS A 114 -4.41 19.89 12.29
CA LYS A 114 -5.12 20.66 13.31
C LYS A 114 -4.99 22.19 13.12
N GLN A 115 -3.85 22.66 12.65
CA GLN A 115 -3.67 24.09 12.30
C GLN A 115 -4.56 24.49 11.12
N LEU A 116 -4.65 23.66 10.07
CA LEU A 116 -5.52 23.89 8.92
C LEU A 116 -7.00 23.93 9.33
N GLU A 117 -7.46 23.00 10.16
CA GLU A 117 -8.82 23.00 10.74
C GLU A 117 -9.10 24.31 11.49
N ASN A 118 -8.16 24.76 12.34
CA ASN A 118 -8.29 26.02 13.11
C ASN A 118 -8.38 27.26 12.22
N MET A 119 -7.89 27.17 10.97
CA MET A 119 -8.04 28.20 9.92
C MET A 119 -9.36 28.09 9.17
N GLY A 120 -10.22 27.12 9.52
CA GLY A 120 -11.49 26.86 8.83
C GLY A 120 -11.34 26.11 7.50
N ILE A 121 -10.21 25.43 7.31
CA ILE A 121 -9.94 24.64 6.10
C ILE A 121 -10.41 23.21 6.36
N HIS A 122 -11.27 22.70 5.48
CA HIS A 122 -11.70 21.30 5.48
C HIS A 122 -10.60 20.43 4.84
N VAL A 123 -10.05 19.50 5.60
CA VAL A 123 -8.91 18.67 5.18
C VAL A 123 -9.41 17.31 4.70
N VAL A 124 -9.16 17.01 3.42
CA VAL A 124 -9.55 15.76 2.78
C VAL A 124 -8.30 14.93 2.45
N MET A 125 -8.24 13.69 2.90
CA MET A 125 -7.22 12.74 2.49
C MET A 125 -7.71 11.95 1.26
N LEU A 126 -6.96 12.04 0.16
CA LEU A 126 -7.23 11.35 -1.09
C LEU A 126 -6.14 10.29 -1.34
N THR A 127 -6.51 9.00 -1.38
CA THR A 127 -5.53 7.91 -1.49
C THR A 127 -6.03 6.78 -2.39
N GLY A 128 -5.08 6.05 -3.01
CA GLY A 128 -5.33 4.80 -3.72
C GLY A 128 -5.43 3.57 -2.82
N ASP A 129 -5.14 3.71 -1.51
CA ASP A 129 -5.22 2.61 -0.55
C ASP A 129 -6.65 2.09 -0.39
N ASN A 130 -6.76 0.86 0.12
CA ASN A 130 -8.08 0.31 0.46
C ASN A 130 -8.74 1.12 1.59
N GLU A 131 -10.06 1.10 1.61
CA GLU A 131 -10.89 1.91 2.50
C GLU A 131 -10.56 1.71 4.00
N LYS A 132 -10.25 0.48 4.43
CA LYS A 132 -9.93 0.19 5.84
C LYS A 132 -8.63 0.85 6.27
N THR A 133 -7.57 0.67 5.47
CA THR A 133 -6.26 1.29 5.71
C THR A 133 -6.37 2.82 5.68
N ALA A 134 -7.02 3.36 4.66
CA ALA A 134 -7.21 4.79 4.49
C ALA A 134 -7.96 5.43 5.68
N ASN A 135 -9.05 4.82 6.14
CA ASN A 135 -9.80 5.31 7.29
C ASN A 135 -8.99 5.25 8.59
N ALA A 136 -8.18 4.20 8.79
CA ALA A 136 -7.32 4.09 9.96
C ALA A 136 -6.25 5.21 9.98
N ILE A 137 -5.60 5.45 8.84
CA ILE A 137 -4.60 6.52 8.65
C ILE A 137 -5.25 7.89 8.81
N GLY A 138 -6.39 8.13 8.15
CA GLY A 138 -7.12 9.40 8.24
C GLY A 138 -7.53 9.74 9.66
N LYS A 139 -7.99 8.75 10.43
CA LYS A 139 -8.32 8.91 11.85
C LYS A 139 -7.09 9.26 12.70
N GLN A 140 -5.94 8.62 12.44
CA GLN A 140 -4.68 8.92 13.14
C GLN A 140 -4.16 10.33 12.79
N ALA A 141 -4.26 10.71 11.51
CA ALA A 141 -3.86 12.03 11.03
C ALA A 141 -4.82 13.13 11.48
N GLY A 142 -6.09 12.82 11.74
CA GLY A 142 -7.10 13.76 12.16
C GLY A 142 -7.75 14.54 11.00
N VAL A 143 -7.80 13.98 9.79
CA VAL A 143 -8.47 14.63 8.65
C VAL A 143 -10.00 14.60 8.78
N ASP A 144 -10.68 15.56 8.16
CA ASP A 144 -12.14 15.67 8.20
C ASP A 144 -12.83 14.63 7.31
N GLU A 145 -12.22 14.29 6.17
CA GLU A 145 -12.81 13.37 5.17
C GLU A 145 -11.73 12.48 4.56
N VAL A 146 -12.07 11.21 4.29
CA VAL A 146 -11.21 10.25 3.60
C VAL A 146 -11.88 9.78 2.33
N ILE A 147 -11.18 9.89 1.19
CA ILE A 147 -11.60 9.35 -0.10
C ILE A 147 -10.55 8.31 -0.51
N ALA A 148 -10.93 7.04 -0.37
CA ALA A 148 -10.05 5.88 -0.55
C ALA A 148 -10.27 5.18 -1.91
N GLY A 149 -9.31 4.34 -2.31
CA GLY A 149 -9.43 3.48 -3.50
C GLY A 149 -9.44 4.23 -4.82
N VAL A 150 -8.94 5.46 -4.84
CA VAL A 150 -8.96 6.33 -6.03
C VAL A 150 -7.77 6.01 -6.93
N LEU A 151 -8.05 5.57 -8.14
CA LEU A 151 -7.02 5.32 -9.14
C LEU A 151 -6.37 6.65 -9.61
N PRO A 152 -5.12 6.62 -10.08
CA PRO A 152 -4.41 7.84 -10.51
C PRO A 152 -5.18 8.68 -11.54
N ASN A 153 -5.85 8.02 -12.49
CA ASN A 153 -6.68 8.65 -13.52
C ASN A 153 -8.03 9.20 -13.02
N GLU A 154 -8.43 8.86 -11.81
CA GLU A 154 -9.69 9.30 -11.18
C GLU A 154 -9.50 10.49 -10.23
N LYS A 155 -8.26 10.74 -9.78
CA LYS A 155 -7.94 11.83 -8.84
C LYS A 155 -8.44 13.19 -9.36
N GLU A 156 -8.28 13.48 -10.65
CA GLU A 156 -8.75 14.74 -11.24
C GLU A 156 -10.26 14.90 -11.09
N ALA A 157 -11.04 13.86 -11.33
CA ALA A 157 -12.51 13.92 -11.22
C ALA A 157 -12.94 14.21 -9.77
N VAL A 158 -12.26 13.62 -8.78
CA VAL A 158 -12.51 13.88 -7.35
C VAL A 158 -12.20 15.34 -7.02
N ILE A 159 -11.05 15.86 -7.45
CA ILE A 159 -10.67 17.27 -7.22
C ILE A 159 -11.69 18.21 -7.87
N ARG A 160 -12.17 17.88 -9.06
CA ARG A 160 -13.19 18.69 -9.76
C ARG A 160 -14.50 18.74 -8.97
N ALA A 161 -14.95 17.61 -8.44
CA ALA A 161 -16.14 17.56 -7.58
C ALA A 161 -15.98 18.35 -6.27
N LEU A 162 -14.79 18.32 -5.67
CA LEU A 162 -14.49 19.14 -4.49
C LEU A 162 -14.50 20.65 -4.80
N LYS A 163 -14.02 21.04 -5.98
CA LYS A 163 -14.05 22.44 -6.43
C LYS A 163 -15.46 23.04 -6.57
N GLU A 164 -16.47 22.21 -6.77
CA GLU A 164 -17.88 22.66 -6.77
C GLU A 164 -18.33 23.14 -5.39
N LYS A 165 -17.70 22.61 -4.33
CA LYS A 165 -18.01 22.98 -2.94
C LYS A 165 -17.22 24.19 -2.45
N GLY A 166 -16.12 24.58 -3.14
CA GLY A 166 -15.28 25.70 -2.72
C GLY A 166 -13.90 25.73 -3.39
N LYS A 167 -13.01 26.57 -2.87
CA LYS A 167 -11.62 26.63 -3.33
C LYS A 167 -10.86 25.42 -2.80
N VAL A 168 -10.14 24.72 -3.67
CA VAL A 168 -9.35 23.53 -3.35
C VAL A 168 -7.87 23.80 -3.58
N ALA A 169 -7.04 23.42 -2.61
CA ALA A 169 -5.61 23.26 -2.76
C ALA A 169 -5.26 21.77 -2.67
N MET A 170 -4.49 21.26 -3.60
CA MET A 170 -3.96 19.90 -3.57
C MET A 170 -2.52 19.93 -3.09
N VAL A 171 -2.17 19.04 -2.16
CA VAL A 171 -0.82 18.86 -1.65
C VAL A 171 -0.43 17.41 -1.88
N GLY A 172 0.71 17.19 -2.51
CA GLY A 172 1.26 15.87 -2.81
C GLY A 172 2.78 15.92 -2.89
N ASP A 173 3.42 14.77 -3.05
CA ASP A 173 4.87 14.66 -3.19
C ASP A 173 5.39 14.92 -4.64
N GLY A 174 4.50 15.19 -5.58
CA GLY A 174 4.77 15.90 -6.82
C GLY A 174 5.01 15.05 -8.07
N ILE A 175 5.32 13.78 -8.02
CA ILE A 175 5.68 13.03 -9.23
C ILE A 175 4.45 12.42 -9.93
N ASN A 176 3.42 12.06 -9.18
CA ASN A 176 2.21 11.40 -9.68
C ASN A 176 0.92 12.20 -9.48
N ASP A 177 1.02 13.47 -9.09
CA ASP A 177 -0.11 14.32 -8.73
C ASP A 177 -0.39 15.43 -9.75
N ALA A 178 0.27 15.38 -10.94
CA ALA A 178 0.10 16.35 -12.02
C ALA A 178 -0.93 15.89 -13.06
#